data_3ea8beeffd3e437e4af3b678bcf04097
#
_entry.id   3ea8beeffd3e437e4af3b678bcf04097
#
_cell.length_a   1.000
_cell.length_b   1.000
_cell.length_c   1.000
_cell.angle_alpha   90.00
_cell.angle_beta   90.00
_cell.angle_gamma   90.00
#
_symmetry.space_group_name_H-M   'P 1'
#
loop_
_entity.id
_entity.type
_entity.pdbx_description
1 polymer ?
#
loop_
_entity_poly.entity_id
_entity_poly.type
_entity_poly.pdbx_seq_one_letter_code
_entity_poly.pdbx_strand_id
1 'polypeptide(L)'
;MQKETDEKFMRRCLQLAANGLLTTKPNPMVGAVIVSEDGKIIGEGFTSPVGGPHAEVNAFASVRKDNERLLPGATIYVSLEPCSHWGHTPPCCDLIISKGVKRCVCGCVDPFAKVQGRGIRRMRDAGIEVTVGVLEEACKAMNRRFMVFNEHGRPYIVLKWAQTADGFISGKGGVPIRVSTPFTQMLSHKLRAESDAILVGRHTLETDHPRLDVRLWSGKSPEAIVLSSSLRNVPEGFVCLDCIEAVVAHLVEERRQSLIVEGGALTLKAFLDRGLWDEIRVETSPMVVGEGVEAPRLPSGIALSRRESFDGNVICWYHRA
;
A
#
# COMPACT_ATOMS: atom_id res chain seq x y z
N MET A 1 24.32 -8.73 -18.45
CA MET A 1 24.45 -9.96 -17.61
C MET A 1 24.23 -9.68 -16.14
N GLN A 2 25.09 -8.91 -15.41
CA GLN A 2 24.88 -8.70 -13.96
C GLN A 2 23.56 -7.98 -13.63
N LYS A 3 23.25 -6.88 -14.34
CA LYS A 3 22.00 -6.12 -14.16
C LYS A 3 20.75 -7.01 -14.36
N GLU A 4 20.70 -7.81 -15.38
CA GLU A 4 19.58 -8.71 -15.66
C GLU A 4 19.41 -9.77 -14.59
N THR A 5 20.54 -10.29 -14.07
CA THR A 5 20.55 -11.22 -12.94
C THR A 5 20.01 -10.56 -11.66
N ASP A 6 20.47 -9.35 -11.36
CA ASP A 6 20.00 -8.60 -10.20
C ASP A 6 18.50 -8.29 -10.29
N GLU A 7 18.03 -7.85 -11.46
CA GLU A 7 16.60 -7.62 -11.69
C GLU A 7 15.75 -8.91 -11.58
N LYS A 8 16.28 -10.05 -12.07
CA LYS A 8 15.60 -11.35 -11.95
C LYS A 8 15.32 -11.70 -10.48
N PHE A 9 16.34 -11.62 -9.63
CA PHE A 9 16.19 -11.97 -8.22
C PHE A 9 15.44 -10.90 -7.42
N MET A 10 15.55 -9.62 -7.81
CA MET A 10 14.71 -8.57 -7.21
C MET A 10 13.23 -8.74 -7.54
N ARG A 11 12.86 -9.16 -8.77
CA ARG A 11 11.47 -9.55 -9.10
C ARG A 11 10.99 -10.70 -8.20
N ARG A 12 11.87 -11.65 -7.86
CA ARG A 12 11.53 -12.71 -6.92
C ARG A 12 11.30 -12.16 -5.51
N CYS A 13 12.11 -11.22 -5.05
CA CYS A 13 11.87 -10.51 -3.78
C CYS A 13 10.49 -9.83 -3.76
N LEU A 14 10.11 -9.14 -4.84
CA LEU A 14 8.79 -8.50 -4.96
C LEU A 14 7.63 -9.50 -4.93
N GLN A 15 7.78 -10.67 -5.58
CA GLN A 15 6.78 -11.75 -5.52
C GLN A 15 6.60 -12.26 -4.08
N LEU A 16 7.70 -12.45 -3.34
CA LEU A 16 7.66 -12.87 -1.95
C LEU A 16 7.03 -11.80 -1.06
N ALA A 17 7.42 -10.54 -1.23
CA ALA A 17 6.90 -9.40 -0.48
C ALA A 17 5.37 -9.28 -0.56
N ALA A 18 4.78 -9.60 -1.72
CA ALA A 18 3.33 -9.53 -1.94
C ALA A 18 2.51 -10.43 -0.98
N ASN A 19 3.11 -11.49 -0.43
CA ASN A 19 2.45 -12.34 0.56
C ASN A 19 2.15 -11.60 1.89
N GLY A 20 2.82 -10.48 2.15
CA GLY A 20 2.63 -9.65 3.33
C GLY A 20 1.46 -8.66 3.26
N LEU A 21 0.79 -8.52 2.11
CA LEU A 21 -0.15 -7.42 1.80
C LEU A 21 -1.22 -7.13 2.87
N LEU A 22 -1.76 -8.14 3.52
CA LEU A 22 -2.82 -7.98 4.52
C LEU A 22 -2.35 -8.16 5.96
N THR A 23 -1.08 -8.50 6.19
CA THR A 23 -0.62 -8.98 7.51
C THR A 23 0.54 -8.20 8.10
N THR A 24 1.30 -7.46 7.30
CA THR A 24 2.52 -6.77 7.77
C THR A 24 2.28 -5.38 8.33
N LYS A 25 1.16 -4.72 8.01
CA LYS A 25 0.88 -3.33 8.44
C LYS A 25 0.99 -3.17 9.95
N PRO A 26 1.63 -2.10 10.45
CA PRO A 26 2.18 -0.95 9.74
C PRO A 26 3.60 -1.15 9.18
N ASN A 27 4.20 -2.35 9.28
CA ASN A 27 5.51 -2.64 8.73
C ASN A 27 5.46 -2.77 7.20
N PRO A 28 6.57 -2.46 6.49
CA PRO A 28 6.62 -2.62 5.04
C PRO A 28 6.60 -4.09 4.62
N MET A 29 6.09 -4.35 3.43
CA MET A 29 6.20 -5.63 2.75
C MET A 29 7.59 -5.78 2.16
N VAL A 30 8.39 -6.69 2.69
CA VAL A 30 9.75 -6.95 2.21
C VAL A 30 9.87 -8.40 1.80
N GLY A 31 10.60 -8.65 0.73
CA GLY A 31 11.04 -9.98 0.31
C GLY A 31 12.55 -10.03 0.25
N ALA A 32 13.10 -11.17 0.64
CA ALA A 32 14.54 -11.44 0.60
C ALA A 32 14.84 -12.78 -0.07
N VAL A 33 15.90 -12.80 -0.88
CA VAL A 33 16.38 -14.00 -1.61
C VAL A 33 17.88 -14.10 -1.45
N ILE A 34 18.38 -15.28 -1.06
CA ILE A 34 19.80 -15.58 -0.95
C ILE A 34 20.21 -16.48 -2.10
N VAL A 35 21.21 -16.05 -2.85
CA VAL A 35 21.68 -16.71 -4.07
C VAL A 35 23.16 -17.06 -3.94
N SER A 36 23.51 -18.31 -4.14
CA SER A 36 24.89 -18.78 -4.15
C SER A 36 25.67 -18.28 -5.37
N GLU A 37 26.98 -18.38 -5.37
CA GLU A 37 27.86 -17.87 -6.44
C GLU A 37 27.56 -18.54 -7.81
N ASP A 38 27.08 -19.78 -7.81
CA ASP A 38 26.63 -20.51 -9.00
C ASP A 38 25.21 -20.15 -9.47
N GLY A 39 24.58 -19.12 -8.87
CA GLY A 39 23.27 -18.61 -9.26
C GLY A 39 22.07 -19.39 -8.75
N LYS A 40 22.25 -20.30 -7.79
CA LYS A 40 21.18 -21.10 -7.18
C LYS A 40 20.57 -20.34 -5.98
N ILE A 41 19.25 -20.27 -5.93
CA ILE A 41 18.54 -19.78 -4.73
C ILE A 41 18.72 -20.82 -3.62
N ILE A 42 19.29 -20.38 -2.49
CA ILE A 42 19.55 -21.23 -1.31
C ILE A 42 18.71 -20.83 -0.09
N GLY A 43 18.08 -19.65 -0.12
CA GLY A 43 17.17 -19.18 0.91
C GLY A 43 16.21 -18.11 0.39
N GLU A 44 14.99 -18.11 0.91
CA GLU A 44 13.94 -17.13 0.55
C GLU A 44 13.11 -16.79 1.80
N GLY A 45 12.66 -15.56 1.87
CA GLY A 45 11.79 -15.10 2.95
C GLY A 45 11.01 -13.84 2.60
N PHE A 46 9.96 -13.58 3.36
CA PHE A 46 9.21 -12.33 3.32
C PHE A 46 8.83 -11.91 4.73
N THR A 47 8.46 -10.64 4.91
CA THR A 47 8.07 -10.09 6.21
C THR A 47 6.89 -10.89 6.79
N SER A 48 7.07 -11.45 7.97
CA SER A 48 6.02 -12.14 8.72
C SER A 48 4.90 -11.17 9.15
N PRO A 49 3.74 -11.68 9.59
CA PRO A 49 2.75 -10.87 10.28
C PRO A 49 3.38 -10.04 11.42
N VAL A 50 2.72 -8.92 11.77
CA VAL A 50 3.22 -7.98 12.79
C VAL A 50 3.68 -8.70 14.06
N GLY A 51 4.88 -8.37 14.52
CA GLY A 51 5.55 -9.01 15.66
C GLY A 51 6.41 -10.22 15.31
N GLY A 52 6.32 -10.71 14.08
CA GLY A 52 7.18 -11.80 13.58
C GLY A 52 8.46 -11.33 12.90
N PRO A 53 9.30 -12.27 12.45
CA PRO A 53 10.59 -12.01 11.82
C PRO A 53 10.49 -11.20 10.53
N HIS A 54 11.55 -10.44 10.24
CA HIS A 54 11.73 -9.73 8.97
C HIS A 54 12.10 -10.72 7.83
N ALA A 55 12.00 -10.25 6.59
CA ALA A 55 12.25 -11.03 5.39
C ALA A 55 13.65 -11.67 5.39
N GLU A 56 14.66 -10.92 5.80
CA GLU A 56 16.05 -11.37 5.85
C GLU A 56 16.23 -12.53 6.86
N VAL A 57 15.61 -12.39 8.04
CA VAL A 57 15.64 -13.44 9.07
C VAL A 57 15.01 -14.72 8.53
N ASN A 58 13.83 -14.60 7.90
CA ASN A 58 13.16 -15.74 7.29
C ASN A 58 13.97 -16.35 6.14
N ALA A 59 14.62 -15.51 5.32
CA ALA A 59 15.47 -15.99 4.23
C ALA A 59 16.67 -16.80 4.75
N PHE A 60 17.38 -16.31 5.77
CA PHE A 60 18.46 -17.08 6.39
C PHE A 60 17.98 -18.34 7.10
N ALA A 61 16.83 -18.27 7.77
CA ALA A 61 16.24 -19.44 8.44
C ALA A 61 15.82 -20.54 7.45
N SER A 62 15.51 -20.20 6.20
CA SER A 62 15.16 -21.15 5.15
C SER A 62 16.37 -21.83 4.48
N VAL A 63 17.60 -21.35 4.75
CA VAL A 63 18.81 -21.95 4.20
C VAL A 63 19.00 -23.34 4.82
N ARG A 64 19.08 -24.36 3.96
CA ARG A 64 19.36 -25.72 4.41
C ARG A 64 20.76 -25.82 4.99
N LYS A 65 20.95 -26.64 6.01
CA LYS A 65 22.23 -26.83 6.70
C LYS A 65 23.40 -27.16 5.73
N ASP A 66 23.16 -27.98 4.73
CA ASP A 66 24.15 -28.31 3.71
C ASP A 66 24.56 -27.15 2.82
N ASN A 67 23.72 -26.09 2.73
CA ASN A 67 23.98 -24.92 1.94
C ASN A 67 24.58 -23.76 2.75
N GLU A 68 24.66 -23.85 4.09
CA GLU A 68 25.26 -22.80 4.92
C GLU A 68 26.71 -22.47 4.52
N ARG A 69 27.47 -23.47 4.08
CA ARG A 69 28.83 -23.30 3.55
C ARG A 69 28.93 -22.43 2.31
N LEU A 70 27.82 -22.16 1.62
CA LEU A 70 27.76 -21.32 0.41
C LEU A 70 27.52 -19.84 0.73
N LEU A 71 27.18 -19.50 1.99
CA LEU A 71 26.88 -18.13 2.40
C LEU A 71 28.02 -17.14 2.17
N PRO A 72 29.31 -17.46 2.43
CA PRO A 72 30.40 -16.52 2.24
C PRO A 72 30.59 -16.02 0.80
N GLY A 73 30.18 -16.83 -0.20
CA GLY A 73 30.17 -16.44 -1.62
C GLY A 73 28.83 -15.91 -2.13
N ALA A 74 27.78 -15.94 -1.29
CA ALA A 74 26.43 -15.65 -1.71
C ALA A 74 26.13 -14.15 -1.83
N THR A 75 25.09 -13.84 -2.60
CA THR A 75 24.46 -12.53 -2.69
C THR A 75 23.09 -12.60 -2.02
N ILE A 76 22.77 -11.66 -1.11
CA ILE A 76 21.43 -11.46 -0.62
C ILE A 76 20.76 -10.31 -1.39
N TYR A 77 19.55 -10.54 -1.88
CA TYR A 77 18.66 -9.55 -2.50
C TYR A 77 17.56 -9.20 -1.52
N VAL A 78 17.28 -7.91 -1.33
CA VAL A 78 16.23 -7.43 -0.42
C VAL A 78 15.49 -6.28 -1.08
N SER A 79 14.16 -6.33 -1.12
CA SER A 79 13.36 -5.30 -1.82
C SER A 79 13.37 -3.92 -1.15
N LEU A 80 13.77 -3.83 0.13
CA LEU A 80 13.92 -2.60 0.90
C LEU A 80 15.23 -2.65 1.69
N GLU A 81 15.84 -1.50 1.99
CA GLU A 81 17.05 -1.41 2.81
C GLU A 81 16.90 -2.19 4.13
N PRO A 82 17.84 -3.09 4.48
CA PRO A 82 17.84 -3.81 5.75
C PRO A 82 17.90 -2.85 6.94
N CYS A 83 17.03 -3.06 7.93
CA CYS A 83 16.96 -2.20 9.10
C CYS A 83 18.30 -2.14 9.86
N SER A 84 18.59 -0.96 10.43
CA SER A 84 19.85 -0.65 11.15
C SER A 84 19.65 -0.27 12.62
N HIS A 85 18.41 -0.22 13.09
CA HIS A 85 18.07 0.12 14.47
C HIS A 85 17.64 -1.12 15.26
N TRP A 86 17.90 -1.12 16.55
CA TRP A 86 17.36 -2.10 17.48
C TRP A 86 15.87 -1.87 17.68
N GLY A 87 15.07 -2.87 17.36
CA GLY A 87 13.66 -2.95 17.69
C GLY A 87 13.43 -4.06 18.71
N HIS A 88 12.45 -4.91 18.50
CA HIS A 88 12.25 -6.14 19.27
C HIS A 88 13.33 -7.20 18.97
N THR A 89 14.00 -7.08 17.83
CA THR A 89 15.08 -7.97 17.36
C THR A 89 16.30 -7.14 16.95
N PRO A 90 17.49 -7.78 16.90
CA PRO A 90 18.69 -7.14 16.35
C PRO A 90 18.48 -6.67 14.91
N PRO A 91 19.21 -5.62 14.46
CA PRO A 91 19.12 -5.11 13.10
C PRO A 91 19.41 -6.17 12.04
N CYS A 92 18.65 -6.16 10.94
CA CYS A 92 18.88 -7.10 9.82
C CYS A 92 20.23 -6.88 9.14
N CYS A 93 20.75 -5.65 9.08
CA CYS A 93 22.10 -5.39 8.56
C CYS A 93 23.18 -6.13 9.39
N ASP A 94 23.01 -6.25 10.72
CA ASP A 94 23.95 -7.00 11.58
C ASP A 94 23.86 -8.49 11.35
N LEU A 95 22.66 -9.01 11.14
CA LEU A 95 22.47 -10.41 10.75
C LEU A 95 23.17 -10.70 9.42
N ILE A 96 23.00 -9.84 8.40
CA ILE A 96 23.64 -10.01 7.10
C ILE A 96 25.17 -10.00 7.24
N ILE A 97 25.71 -9.07 8.03
CA ILE A 97 27.14 -9.01 8.33
C ILE A 97 27.62 -10.29 9.03
N SER A 98 26.89 -10.76 10.05
CA SER A 98 27.27 -11.96 10.81
C SER A 98 27.25 -13.24 9.99
N LYS A 99 26.42 -13.29 8.94
CA LYS A 99 26.34 -14.42 8.00
C LYS A 99 27.43 -14.41 6.94
N GLY A 100 28.19 -13.31 6.83
CA GLY A 100 29.37 -13.19 6.00
C GLY A 100 29.10 -13.29 4.49
N VAL A 101 27.91 -12.88 4.03
CA VAL A 101 27.62 -12.87 2.58
C VAL A 101 28.50 -11.88 1.85
N LYS A 102 28.88 -12.20 0.61
CA LYS A 102 29.79 -11.39 -0.20
C LYS A 102 29.15 -10.08 -0.66
N ARG A 103 27.85 -10.11 -0.98
CA ARG A 103 27.14 -8.98 -1.62
C ARG A 103 25.71 -8.86 -1.10
N CYS A 104 25.24 -7.61 -0.99
CA CYS A 104 23.85 -7.26 -0.73
C CYS A 104 23.31 -6.37 -1.85
N VAL A 105 22.14 -6.72 -2.40
CA VAL A 105 21.44 -5.93 -3.43
C VAL A 105 20.12 -5.45 -2.85
N CYS A 106 19.98 -4.12 -2.70
CA CYS A 106 18.78 -3.48 -2.20
C CYS A 106 17.94 -2.91 -3.34
N GLY A 107 16.62 -3.10 -3.28
CA GLY A 107 15.68 -2.52 -4.23
C GLY A 107 15.59 -1.01 -4.09
N CYS A 108 15.26 -0.51 -2.89
CA CYS A 108 15.23 0.91 -2.58
C CYS A 108 15.71 1.20 -1.15
N VAL A 109 16.00 2.46 -0.88
CA VAL A 109 16.34 2.96 0.45
C VAL A 109 15.08 3.04 1.31
N ASP A 110 15.20 2.76 2.60
CA ASP A 110 14.09 2.93 3.55
C ASP A 110 13.90 4.42 3.86
N PRO A 111 12.68 5.00 3.66
CA PRO A 111 12.40 6.40 3.94
C PRO A 111 12.37 6.72 5.45
N PHE A 112 12.27 5.70 6.30
CA PHE A 112 12.20 5.91 7.74
C PHE A 112 13.51 6.52 8.27
N ALA A 113 13.43 7.71 8.86
CA ALA A 113 14.59 8.51 9.26
C ALA A 113 15.61 7.80 10.16
N LYS A 114 15.20 6.77 10.92
CA LYS A 114 16.10 5.95 11.75
C LYS A 114 16.90 4.91 10.96
N VAL A 115 16.52 4.63 9.71
CA VAL A 115 17.17 3.65 8.83
C VAL A 115 17.95 4.32 7.72
N GLN A 116 17.32 5.14 6.97
CA GLN A 116 17.74 5.88 5.75
C GLN A 116 19.25 5.88 5.46
N GLY A 117 19.73 4.91 4.70
CA GLY A 117 21.13 4.76 4.30
C GLY A 117 22.09 4.24 5.38
N ARG A 118 21.64 4.06 6.63
CA ARG A 118 22.51 3.62 7.74
C ARG A 118 22.83 2.13 7.65
N GLY A 119 21.87 1.30 7.26
CA GLY A 119 22.08 -0.14 7.07
C GLY A 119 23.05 -0.40 5.92
N ILE A 120 22.86 0.32 4.81
CA ILE A 120 23.74 0.26 3.63
C ILE A 120 25.17 0.63 4.00
N ARG A 121 25.36 1.76 4.71
CA ARG A 121 26.70 2.22 5.17
C ARG A 121 27.35 1.18 6.07
N ARG A 122 26.62 0.67 7.06
CA ARG A 122 27.14 -0.30 8.02
C ARG A 122 27.58 -1.61 7.36
N MET A 123 26.84 -2.11 6.36
CA MET A 123 27.24 -3.27 5.59
C MET A 123 28.49 -3.01 4.74
N ARG A 124 28.61 -1.82 4.11
CA ARG A 124 29.82 -1.42 3.36
C ARG A 124 31.04 -1.32 4.25
N ASP A 125 30.91 -0.70 5.43
CA ASP A 125 31.99 -0.56 6.41
C ASP A 125 32.47 -1.92 6.92
N ALA A 126 31.61 -2.94 6.91
CA ALA A 126 31.95 -4.34 7.22
C ALA A 126 32.52 -5.12 6.03
N GLY A 127 32.75 -4.49 4.87
CA GLY A 127 33.36 -5.11 3.69
C GLY A 127 32.37 -5.81 2.74
N ILE A 128 31.06 -5.69 2.94
CA ILE A 128 30.05 -6.24 2.01
C ILE A 128 29.89 -5.31 0.81
N GLU A 129 29.92 -5.85 -0.40
CA GLU A 129 29.57 -5.09 -1.60
C GLU A 129 28.05 -4.78 -1.60
N VAL A 130 27.66 -3.50 -1.63
CA VAL A 130 26.25 -3.11 -1.60
C VAL A 130 25.86 -2.33 -2.85
N THR A 131 24.95 -2.92 -3.64
CA THR A 131 24.25 -2.28 -4.78
C THR A 131 22.86 -1.83 -4.34
N VAL A 132 22.44 -0.63 -4.78
CA VAL A 132 21.14 -0.04 -4.42
C VAL A 132 20.42 0.42 -5.69
N GLY A 133 19.09 0.40 -5.69
CA GLY A 133 18.27 0.94 -6.77
C GLY A 133 17.86 -0.09 -7.84
N VAL A 134 17.98 -1.37 -7.56
CA VAL A 134 17.55 -2.41 -8.51
C VAL A 134 16.02 -2.55 -8.48
N LEU A 135 15.37 -2.21 -9.60
CA LEU A 135 13.90 -2.11 -9.71
C LEU A 135 13.31 -1.15 -8.66
N GLU A 136 13.98 -0.03 -8.43
CA GLU A 136 13.65 0.92 -7.35
C GLU A 136 12.19 1.34 -7.37
N GLU A 137 11.68 1.77 -8.53
CA GLU A 137 10.30 2.22 -8.67
C GLU A 137 9.28 1.11 -8.35
N ALA A 138 9.56 -0.13 -8.74
CA ALA A 138 8.70 -1.27 -8.42
C ALA A 138 8.73 -1.59 -6.92
N CYS A 139 9.88 -1.45 -6.27
CA CYS A 139 10.03 -1.65 -4.82
C CYS A 139 9.32 -0.56 -4.02
N LYS A 140 9.41 0.70 -4.43
CA LYS A 140 8.66 1.82 -3.84
C LYS A 140 7.16 1.65 -4.05
N ALA A 141 6.73 1.31 -5.26
CA ALA A 141 5.33 1.08 -5.59
C ALA A 141 4.69 -0.05 -4.76
N MET A 142 5.44 -1.12 -4.47
CA MET A 142 5.01 -2.19 -3.57
C MET A 142 4.67 -1.65 -2.18
N ASN A 143 5.45 -0.70 -1.67
CA ASN A 143 5.32 -0.12 -0.34
C ASN A 143 4.82 1.33 -0.35
N ARG A 144 4.09 1.78 -1.41
CA ARG A 144 3.70 3.19 -1.58
C ARG A 144 3.01 3.83 -0.37
N ARG A 145 2.19 3.07 0.38
CA ARG A 145 1.54 3.53 1.61
C ARG A 145 2.55 3.84 2.70
N PHE A 146 3.49 2.94 2.91
CA PHE A 146 4.61 3.10 3.85
C PHE A 146 5.54 4.25 3.42
N MET A 147 5.87 4.37 2.12
CA MET A 147 6.69 5.44 1.58
C MET A 147 6.05 6.81 1.85
N VAL A 148 4.82 7.03 1.38
CA VAL A 148 4.10 8.31 1.56
C VAL A 148 3.96 8.68 3.04
N PHE A 149 3.64 7.70 3.90
CA PHE A 149 3.48 7.94 5.33
C PHE A 149 4.78 8.45 5.99
N ASN A 150 5.93 7.85 5.66
CA ASN A 150 7.21 8.22 6.25
C ASN A 150 7.87 9.44 5.59
N GLU A 151 7.64 9.67 4.29
CA GLU A 151 8.21 10.80 3.56
C GLU A 151 7.41 12.09 3.76
N HIS A 152 6.07 11.99 3.86
CA HIS A 152 5.18 13.16 3.89
C HIS A 152 4.43 13.34 5.21
N GLY A 153 4.57 12.42 6.18
CA GLY A 153 3.91 12.53 7.48
C GLY A 153 2.38 12.47 7.39
N ARG A 154 1.82 11.80 6.38
CA ARG A 154 0.38 11.64 6.15
C ARG A 154 0.04 10.27 5.57
N PRO A 155 -1.21 9.80 5.68
CA PRO A 155 -1.63 8.57 5.01
C PRO A 155 -1.60 8.71 3.47
N TYR A 156 -1.43 7.58 2.77
CA TYR A 156 -1.70 7.44 1.34
C TYR A 156 -3.21 7.48 1.11
N ILE A 157 -3.70 8.40 0.29
CA ILE A 157 -5.12 8.67 0.13
C ILE A 157 -5.61 8.24 -1.25
N VAL A 158 -6.60 7.35 -1.26
CA VAL A 158 -7.30 6.88 -2.47
C VAL A 158 -8.69 7.52 -2.50
N LEU A 159 -8.96 8.31 -3.53
CA LEU A 159 -10.31 8.76 -3.82
C LEU A 159 -11.00 7.74 -4.72
N LYS A 160 -12.16 7.21 -4.31
CA LYS A 160 -12.86 6.17 -5.05
C LYS A 160 -14.33 6.51 -5.20
N TRP A 161 -14.82 6.44 -6.44
CA TRP A 161 -16.26 6.51 -6.70
C TRP A 161 -16.67 5.61 -7.86
N ALA A 162 -17.98 5.39 -7.97
CA ALA A 162 -18.60 4.76 -9.11
C ALA A 162 -19.59 5.73 -9.73
N GLN A 163 -19.63 5.77 -11.08
CA GLN A 163 -20.48 6.68 -11.83
C GLN A 163 -21.14 5.99 -13.03
N THR A 164 -22.22 6.57 -13.53
CA THR A 164 -22.87 6.19 -14.78
C THR A 164 -22.06 6.66 -15.99
N ALA A 165 -22.39 6.18 -17.20
CA ALA A 165 -21.72 6.60 -18.43
C ALA A 165 -21.87 8.11 -18.70
N ASP A 166 -22.97 8.70 -18.26
CA ASP A 166 -23.24 10.15 -18.34
C ASP A 166 -22.79 10.95 -17.12
N GLY A 167 -21.98 10.32 -16.22
CA GLY A 167 -21.21 11.03 -15.20
C GLY A 167 -21.93 11.30 -13.86
N PHE A 168 -22.96 10.53 -13.49
CA PHE A 168 -23.67 10.70 -12.21
C PHE A 168 -23.30 9.62 -11.20
N ILE A 169 -23.19 9.99 -9.93
CA ILE A 169 -22.92 9.08 -8.80
C ILE A 169 -24.19 8.67 -8.05
N SER A 170 -25.28 9.41 -8.23
CA SER A 170 -26.62 9.08 -7.73
C SER A 170 -27.66 9.66 -8.68
N GLY A 171 -28.93 9.22 -8.55
CA GLY A 171 -30.04 9.71 -9.34
C GLY A 171 -30.52 11.10 -8.89
N LYS A 172 -31.60 11.56 -9.52
CA LYS A 172 -32.27 12.84 -9.22
C LYS A 172 -32.58 12.97 -7.73
N GLY A 173 -32.27 14.13 -7.17
CA GLY A 173 -32.48 14.38 -5.75
C GLY A 173 -31.59 13.57 -4.80
N GLY A 174 -30.52 12.95 -5.30
CA GLY A 174 -29.60 12.16 -4.49
C GLY A 174 -30.08 10.71 -4.23
N VAL A 175 -31.11 10.24 -4.96
CA VAL A 175 -31.58 8.86 -4.81
C VAL A 175 -30.46 7.87 -5.15
N PRO A 176 -30.17 6.89 -4.26
CA PRO A 176 -29.14 5.90 -4.51
C PRO A 176 -29.38 5.11 -5.79
N ILE A 177 -28.32 4.92 -6.58
CA ILE A 177 -28.34 4.06 -7.78
C ILE A 177 -27.27 2.98 -7.66
N ARG A 178 -27.57 1.80 -8.18
CA ARG A 178 -26.62 0.69 -8.18
C ARG A 178 -25.76 0.71 -9.43
N VAL A 179 -24.61 1.37 -9.35
CA VAL A 179 -23.64 1.47 -10.45
C VAL A 179 -22.80 0.20 -10.56
N SER A 180 -22.30 -0.29 -9.42
CA SER A 180 -21.35 -1.41 -9.36
C SER A 180 -22.02 -2.77 -9.54
N THR A 181 -21.38 -3.67 -10.30
CA THR A 181 -21.76 -5.09 -10.42
C THR A 181 -21.36 -5.87 -9.17
N PRO A 182 -21.85 -7.12 -8.96
CA PRO A 182 -21.37 -7.95 -7.86
C PRO A 182 -19.85 -8.14 -7.85
N PHE A 183 -19.24 -8.30 -9.02
CA PHE A 183 -17.80 -8.47 -9.14
C PHE A 183 -17.02 -7.19 -8.77
N THR A 184 -17.43 -6.03 -9.27
CA THR A 184 -16.76 -4.76 -8.95
C THR A 184 -16.99 -4.32 -7.51
N GLN A 185 -18.11 -4.73 -6.88
CA GLN A 185 -18.31 -4.60 -5.43
C GLN A 185 -17.29 -5.45 -4.66
N MET A 186 -17.04 -6.69 -5.08
CA MET A 186 -16.00 -7.54 -4.48
C MET A 186 -14.61 -6.86 -4.57
N LEU A 187 -14.26 -6.23 -5.71
CA LEU A 187 -13.03 -5.47 -5.87
C LEU A 187 -12.97 -4.23 -4.97
N SER A 188 -14.12 -3.61 -4.66
CA SER A 188 -14.18 -2.52 -3.67
C SER A 188 -13.92 -3.02 -2.26
N HIS A 189 -14.44 -4.19 -1.89
CA HIS A 189 -14.14 -4.84 -0.61
C HIS A 189 -12.66 -5.29 -0.52
N LYS A 190 -12.06 -5.71 -1.62
CA LYS A 190 -10.61 -5.96 -1.69
C LYS A 190 -9.81 -4.69 -1.35
N LEU A 191 -10.14 -3.56 -1.97
CA LEU A 191 -9.49 -2.28 -1.70
C LEU A 191 -9.65 -1.85 -0.23
N ARG A 192 -10.83 -2.08 0.37
CA ARG A 192 -11.07 -1.84 1.80
C ARG A 192 -10.19 -2.72 2.68
N ALA A 193 -10.08 -4.02 2.39
CA ALA A 193 -9.20 -4.94 3.12
C ALA A 193 -7.71 -4.53 3.06
N GLU A 194 -7.31 -3.93 1.96
CA GLU A 194 -5.95 -3.41 1.75
C GLU A 194 -5.70 -2.06 2.42
N SER A 195 -6.72 -1.37 2.95
CA SER A 195 -6.61 -0.03 3.52
C SER A 195 -6.79 -0.04 5.04
N ASP A 196 -6.27 1.00 5.71
CA ASP A 196 -6.32 1.08 7.18
C ASP A 196 -7.55 1.83 7.67
N ALA A 197 -8.04 2.81 6.87
CA ALA A 197 -9.23 3.58 7.17
C ALA A 197 -10.07 3.83 5.91
N ILE A 198 -11.36 4.07 6.11
CA ILE A 198 -12.34 4.44 5.09
C ILE A 198 -13.17 5.62 5.59
N LEU A 199 -13.40 6.61 4.70
CA LEU A 199 -14.10 7.82 5.04
C LEU A 199 -15.28 8.08 4.11
N VAL A 200 -16.40 8.50 4.70
CA VAL A 200 -17.56 9.05 4.00
C VAL A 200 -17.98 10.38 4.63
N GLY A 201 -18.66 11.22 3.88
CA GLY A 201 -19.30 12.42 4.40
C GLY A 201 -20.62 12.10 5.12
N ARG A 202 -21.08 13.03 5.99
CA ARG A 202 -22.33 12.91 6.75
C ARG A 202 -23.51 12.54 5.86
N HIS A 203 -23.71 13.25 4.75
CA HIS A 203 -24.87 13.01 3.88
C HIS A 203 -24.90 11.57 3.34
N THR A 204 -23.75 11.04 2.91
CA THR A 204 -23.64 9.63 2.49
C THR A 204 -23.96 8.67 3.63
N LEU A 205 -23.49 8.97 4.85
CA LEU A 205 -23.81 8.14 6.02
C LEU A 205 -25.32 8.12 6.29
N GLU A 206 -25.98 9.28 6.27
CA GLU A 206 -27.42 9.44 6.58
C GLU A 206 -28.34 8.90 5.46
N THR A 207 -27.89 8.93 4.19
CA THR A 207 -28.71 8.49 3.05
C THR A 207 -28.56 7.01 2.75
N ASP A 208 -27.30 6.53 2.73
CA ASP A 208 -26.97 5.18 2.25
C ASP A 208 -26.80 4.17 3.41
N HIS A 209 -26.68 4.65 4.65
CA HIS A 209 -26.40 3.83 5.84
C HIS A 209 -25.31 2.76 5.57
N PRO A 210 -24.14 3.14 5.03
CA PRO A 210 -23.16 2.20 4.56
C PRO A 210 -22.46 1.51 5.75
N ARG A 211 -22.25 0.20 5.64
CA ARG A 211 -21.53 -0.56 6.69
C ARG A 211 -20.02 -0.33 6.66
N LEU A 212 -19.45 0.11 5.54
CA LEU A 212 -18.03 0.34 5.30
C LEU A 212 -17.08 -0.84 5.65
N ASP A 213 -17.64 -2.01 5.85
CA ASP A 213 -16.96 -3.26 6.23
C ASP A 213 -16.37 -4.03 5.05
N VAL A 214 -15.61 -5.09 5.38
CA VAL A 214 -15.13 -6.11 4.45
C VAL A 214 -15.95 -7.38 4.65
N ARG A 215 -16.85 -7.70 3.72
CA ARG A 215 -17.70 -8.89 3.74
C ARG A 215 -17.64 -9.73 2.46
N LEU A 216 -17.15 -9.15 1.36
CA LEU A 216 -17.02 -9.82 0.06
C LEU A 216 -15.55 -10.11 -0.30
N TRP A 217 -14.62 -9.97 0.64
CA TRP A 217 -13.21 -10.28 0.50
C TRP A 217 -12.64 -10.75 1.83
N SER A 218 -11.50 -11.45 1.79
CA SER A 218 -10.77 -11.82 3.00
C SER A 218 -9.96 -10.64 3.53
N GLY A 219 -9.94 -10.43 4.83
CA GLY A 219 -9.16 -9.37 5.49
C GLY A 219 -9.92 -8.67 6.60
N LYS A 220 -9.25 -7.75 7.27
CA LYS A 220 -9.84 -6.90 8.32
C LYS A 220 -10.59 -5.72 7.69
N SER A 221 -11.69 -5.32 8.32
CA SER A 221 -12.35 -4.06 7.95
C SER A 221 -11.48 -2.86 8.33
N PRO A 222 -11.42 -1.83 7.47
CA PRO A 222 -10.77 -0.56 7.81
C PRO A 222 -11.54 0.16 8.91
N GLU A 223 -10.88 1.08 9.60
CA GLU A 223 -11.50 2.00 10.54
C GLU A 223 -12.49 2.91 9.80
N ALA A 224 -13.75 2.90 10.23
CA ALA A 224 -14.80 3.68 9.59
C ALA A 224 -14.85 5.11 10.14
N ILE A 225 -14.67 6.10 9.27
CA ILE A 225 -14.65 7.53 9.62
C ILE A 225 -15.79 8.25 8.92
N VAL A 226 -16.50 9.11 9.65
CA VAL A 226 -17.44 10.06 9.08
C VAL A 226 -16.90 11.48 9.24
N LEU A 227 -16.87 12.21 8.13
CA LEU A 227 -16.50 13.63 8.11
C LEU A 227 -17.74 14.51 8.32
N SER A 228 -17.82 15.12 9.51
CA SER A 228 -18.94 16.01 9.87
C SER A 228 -18.64 16.87 11.08
N SER A 229 -18.88 18.15 10.98
CA SER A 229 -18.86 19.12 12.10
C SER A 229 -20.21 19.21 12.86
N SER A 230 -21.26 18.54 12.38
CA SER A 230 -22.63 18.70 12.89
C SER A 230 -23.37 17.41 13.20
N LEU A 231 -22.76 16.24 12.99
CA LEU A 231 -23.35 14.94 13.32
C LEU A 231 -23.41 14.77 14.84
N ARG A 232 -24.63 14.57 15.37
CA ARG A 232 -24.84 14.41 16.83
C ARG A 232 -24.81 12.95 17.27
N ASN A 233 -25.36 12.06 16.45
CA ASN A 233 -25.43 10.63 16.74
C ASN A 233 -24.49 9.89 15.81
N VAL A 234 -23.30 9.55 16.32
CA VAL A 234 -22.30 8.75 15.60
C VAL A 234 -22.67 7.28 15.74
N PRO A 235 -22.83 6.52 14.64
CA PRO A 235 -23.09 5.09 14.73
C PRO A 235 -21.96 4.36 15.46
N GLU A 236 -22.30 3.27 16.15
CA GLU A 236 -21.31 2.41 16.79
C GLU A 236 -20.27 1.91 15.77
N GLY A 237 -19.01 1.94 16.16
CA GLY A 237 -17.88 1.54 15.30
C GLY A 237 -17.40 2.62 14.31
N PHE A 238 -17.99 3.83 14.33
CA PHE A 238 -17.52 4.96 13.53
C PHE A 238 -16.79 5.99 14.39
N VAL A 239 -15.76 6.60 13.81
CA VAL A 239 -15.10 7.79 14.34
C VAL A 239 -15.66 9.01 13.61
N CYS A 240 -16.12 10.03 14.34
CA CYS A 240 -16.59 11.30 13.73
C CYS A 240 -15.53 12.39 13.91
N LEU A 241 -15.10 12.97 12.78
CA LEU A 241 -14.13 14.06 12.77
C LEU A 241 -14.69 15.24 11.97
N ASP A 242 -14.42 16.45 12.42
CA ASP A 242 -15.08 17.66 11.95
C ASP A 242 -14.47 18.27 10.69
N CYS A 243 -13.18 18.01 10.42
CA CYS A 243 -12.47 18.53 9.26
C CYS A 243 -11.43 17.51 8.72
N ILE A 244 -10.96 17.75 7.50
CA ILE A 244 -9.98 16.88 6.82
C ILE A 244 -8.64 16.89 7.57
N GLU A 245 -8.25 18.01 8.14
CA GLU A 245 -7.04 18.18 8.91
C GLU A 245 -7.05 17.29 10.17
N ALA A 246 -8.20 17.23 10.86
CA ALA A 246 -8.40 16.34 12.01
C ALA A 246 -8.35 14.85 11.59
N VAL A 247 -8.89 14.51 10.41
CA VAL A 247 -8.78 13.14 9.86
C VAL A 247 -7.33 12.77 9.65
N VAL A 248 -6.54 13.62 9.00
CA VAL A 248 -5.12 13.35 8.74
C VAL A 248 -4.35 13.21 10.05
N ALA A 249 -4.57 14.13 11.02
CA ALA A 249 -3.92 14.09 12.32
C ALA A 249 -4.23 12.79 13.09
N HIS A 250 -5.51 12.41 13.17
CA HIS A 250 -5.96 11.16 13.79
C HIS A 250 -5.27 9.94 13.18
N LEU A 251 -5.23 9.84 11.84
CA LEU A 251 -4.62 8.72 11.15
C LEU A 251 -3.10 8.65 11.37
N VAL A 252 -2.42 9.79 11.48
CA VAL A 252 -0.98 9.83 11.80
C VAL A 252 -0.73 9.39 13.23
N GLU A 253 -1.52 9.84 14.20
CA GLU A 253 -1.42 9.46 15.61
C GLU A 253 -1.63 7.94 15.79
N GLU A 254 -2.66 7.38 15.12
CA GLU A 254 -3.00 5.97 15.13
C GLU A 254 -2.11 5.10 14.20
N ARG A 255 -1.09 5.72 13.55
CA ARG A 255 -0.19 5.07 12.58
C ARG A 255 -0.92 4.35 11.44
N ARG A 256 -2.06 4.90 11.01
CA ARG A 256 -2.80 4.43 9.84
C ARG A 256 -2.16 4.99 8.57
N GLN A 257 -1.62 4.14 7.76
CA GLN A 257 -0.83 4.53 6.58
C GLN A 257 -1.67 4.75 5.32
N SER A 258 -2.94 4.42 5.35
CA SER A 258 -3.81 4.54 4.19
C SER A 258 -5.25 4.90 4.53
N LEU A 259 -5.86 5.71 3.64
CA LEU A 259 -7.24 6.16 3.71
C LEU A 259 -7.91 5.95 2.35
N ILE A 260 -9.12 5.36 2.33
CA ILE A 260 -10.01 5.43 1.18
C ILE A 260 -11.09 6.47 1.47
N VAL A 261 -11.34 7.38 0.54
CA VAL A 261 -12.49 8.28 0.56
C VAL A 261 -13.52 7.77 -0.45
N GLU A 262 -14.63 7.23 0.03
CA GLU A 262 -15.66 6.60 -0.82
C GLU A 262 -16.93 7.40 -0.97
N GLY A 263 -17.08 8.54 -0.31
CA GLY A 263 -18.41 9.04 -0.26
C GLY A 263 -18.66 10.51 -0.37
N GLY A 264 -19.79 10.79 -1.08
CA GLY A 264 -20.36 12.10 -1.37
C GLY A 264 -19.51 12.95 -2.33
N ALA A 265 -20.12 13.48 -3.39
CA ALA A 265 -19.43 14.36 -4.34
C ALA A 265 -18.70 15.52 -3.64
N LEU A 266 -19.33 16.13 -2.62
CA LEU A 266 -18.75 17.23 -1.86
C LEU A 266 -17.50 16.82 -1.07
N THR A 267 -17.53 15.66 -0.45
CA THR A 267 -16.37 15.13 0.31
C THR A 267 -15.21 14.84 -0.64
N LEU A 268 -15.45 14.12 -1.73
CA LEU A 268 -14.43 13.84 -2.75
C LEU A 268 -13.86 15.14 -3.32
N LYS A 269 -14.73 16.11 -3.66
CA LYS A 269 -14.32 17.43 -4.13
C LYS A 269 -13.44 18.17 -3.12
N ALA A 270 -13.77 18.11 -1.83
CA ALA A 270 -12.98 18.77 -0.78
C ALA A 270 -11.54 18.23 -0.67
N PHE A 271 -11.34 16.93 -0.89
CA PHE A 271 -10.00 16.32 -0.97
C PHE A 271 -9.28 16.70 -2.28
N LEU A 272 -9.99 16.72 -3.41
CA LEU A 272 -9.44 17.14 -4.70
C LEU A 272 -8.95 18.60 -4.67
N ASP A 273 -9.78 19.51 -4.16
CA ASP A 273 -9.48 20.96 -4.09
C ASP A 273 -8.24 21.24 -3.20
N ARG A 274 -8.02 20.44 -2.16
CA ARG A 274 -6.83 20.51 -1.30
C ARG A 274 -5.61 19.80 -1.86
N GLY A 275 -5.76 19.08 -2.95
CA GLY A 275 -4.71 18.22 -3.46
C GLY A 275 -4.31 17.09 -2.49
N LEU A 276 -5.19 16.69 -1.58
CA LEU A 276 -4.94 15.62 -0.62
C LEU A 276 -5.39 14.27 -1.18
N TRP A 277 -4.64 13.75 -2.11
CA TRP A 277 -4.85 12.44 -2.73
C TRP A 277 -3.57 11.95 -3.43
N ASP A 278 -3.41 10.65 -3.55
CA ASP A 278 -2.29 9.97 -4.22
C ASP A 278 -2.79 9.13 -5.40
N GLU A 279 -3.97 8.55 -5.28
CA GLU A 279 -4.60 7.72 -6.30
C GLU A 279 -6.09 8.08 -6.43
N ILE A 280 -6.59 8.08 -7.67
CA ILE A 280 -8.02 8.19 -7.95
C ILE A 280 -8.46 6.92 -8.66
N ARG A 281 -9.50 6.24 -8.13
CA ARG A 281 -10.11 5.06 -8.74
C ARG A 281 -11.55 5.36 -9.12
N VAL A 282 -11.83 5.37 -10.42
CA VAL A 282 -13.16 5.62 -10.96
C VAL A 282 -13.69 4.36 -11.62
N GLU A 283 -14.86 3.92 -11.18
CA GLU A 283 -15.65 2.90 -11.86
C GLU A 283 -16.73 3.57 -12.70
N THR A 284 -16.82 3.24 -13.97
CA THR A 284 -17.88 3.75 -14.87
C THR A 284 -18.69 2.56 -15.41
N SER A 285 -20.01 2.57 -15.18
CA SER A 285 -20.93 1.60 -15.75
C SER A 285 -21.49 2.10 -17.09
N PRO A 286 -22.01 1.21 -17.94
CA PRO A 286 -22.71 1.61 -19.17
C PRO A 286 -24.10 2.24 -18.93
N MET A 287 -24.57 2.28 -17.68
CA MET A 287 -25.85 2.88 -17.30
C MET A 287 -25.91 4.37 -17.62
N VAL A 288 -27.06 4.87 -18.04
CA VAL A 288 -27.37 6.29 -18.25
C VAL A 288 -28.61 6.63 -17.42
N VAL A 289 -28.58 7.72 -16.67
CA VAL A 289 -29.71 8.17 -15.83
C VAL A 289 -30.28 9.53 -16.23
N GLY A 290 -29.58 10.30 -17.05
CA GLY A 290 -29.99 11.59 -17.59
C GLY A 290 -29.90 12.76 -16.63
N GLU A 291 -30.20 12.59 -15.34
CA GLU A 291 -30.07 13.61 -14.30
C GLU A 291 -29.74 12.99 -12.94
N GLY A 292 -28.98 13.69 -12.12
CA GLY A 292 -28.57 13.21 -10.82
C GLY A 292 -27.51 14.08 -10.16
N VAL A 293 -26.82 13.53 -9.17
CA VAL A 293 -25.65 14.18 -8.58
C VAL A 293 -24.42 13.87 -9.42
N GLU A 294 -23.82 14.92 -10.00
CA GLU A 294 -22.64 14.81 -10.84
C GLU A 294 -21.46 14.18 -10.07
N ALA A 295 -20.68 13.34 -10.74
CA ALA A 295 -19.41 12.87 -10.25
C ALA A 295 -18.41 14.03 -10.13
N PRO A 296 -17.41 13.96 -9.21
CA PRO A 296 -16.33 14.92 -9.18
C PRO A 296 -15.56 14.95 -10.51
N ARG A 297 -15.19 16.14 -10.96
CA ARG A 297 -14.34 16.28 -12.14
C ARG A 297 -12.91 15.86 -11.81
N LEU A 298 -12.32 15.08 -12.69
CA LEU A 298 -10.92 14.72 -12.59
C LEU A 298 -10.04 15.99 -12.70
N PRO A 299 -9.03 16.15 -11.84
CA PRO A 299 -8.13 17.31 -11.91
C PRO A 299 -7.25 17.25 -13.17
N SER A 300 -6.69 18.39 -13.56
CA SER A 300 -5.62 18.45 -14.55
C SER A 300 -4.30 17.87 -14.02
N GLY A 301 -3.39 17.49 -14.90
CA GLY A 301 -2.06 16.98 -14.51
C GLY A 301 -2.10 15.59 -13.86
N ILE A 302 -3.03 14.73 -14.33
CA ILE A 302 -3.10 13.33 -13.92
C ILE A 302 -2.77 12.40 -15.08
N ALA A 303 -2.22 11.24 -14.77
CA ALA A 303 -1.93 10.17 -15.73
C ALA A 303 -2.81 8.94 -15.44
N LEU A 304 -3.41 8.38 -16.51
CA LEU A 304 -4.06 7.09 -16.45
C LEU A 304 -2.99 6.01 -16.32
N SER A 305 -2.94 5.33 -15.18
CA SER A 305 -1.94 4.29 -14.91
C SER A 305 -2.45 2.89 -15.22
N ARG A 306 -3.77 2.68 -15.11
CA ARG A 306 -4.39 1.38 -15.34
C ARG A 306 -5.84 1.55 -15.78
N ARG A 307 -6.29 0.70 -16.71
CA ARG A 307 -7.68 0.60 -17.13
C ARG A 307 -8.05 -0.86 -17.31
N GLU A 308 -9.14 -1.28 -16.68
CA GLU A 308 -9.64 -2.66 -16.76
C GLU A 308 -11.16 -2.67 -16.91
N SER A 309 -11.68 -3.70 -17.56
CA SER A 309 -13.12 -3.89 -17.76
C SER A 309 -13.57 -5.15 -17.04
N PHE A 310 -14.69 -5.06 -16.30
CA PHE A 310 -15.27 -6.14 -15.52
C PHE A 310 -16.80 -6.10 -15.63
N ASP A 311 -17.42 -7.13 -16.13
CA ASP A 311 -18.89 -7.28 -16.25
C ASP A 311 -19.57 -6.05 -16.91
N GLY A 312 -18.94 -5.47 -17.92
CA GLY A 312 -19.42 -4.28 -18.61
C GLY A 312 -19.03 -2.95 -17.98
N ASN A 313 -18.59 -2.92 -16.73
CA ASN A 313 -18.05 -1.72 -16.09
C ASN A 313 -16.56 -1.55 -16.42
N VAL A 314 -16.11 -0.30 -16.48
CA VAL A 314 -14.70 0.06 -16.65
C VAL A 314 -14.19 0.69 -15.38
N ILE A 315 -13.05 0.20 -14.87
CA ILE A 315 -12.36 0.81 -13.74
C ILE A 315 -11.06 1.44 -14.25
N CYS A 316 -10.88 2.72 -13.94
CA CYS A 316 -9.68 3.51 -14.27
C CYS A 316 -8.97 3.92 -12.97
N TRP A 317 -7.64 3.83 -12.98
CA TRP A 317 -6.77 4.32 -11.91
C TRP A 317 -5.91 5.45 -12.44
N TYR A 318 -5.87 6.54 -11.68
CA TYR A 318 -5.11 7.74 -12.03
C TYR A 318 -4.16 8.08 -10.89
N HIS A 319 -2.98 8.58 -11.25
CA HIS A 319 -1.98 9.15 -10.35
C HIS A 319 -1.62 10.56 -10.82
N ARG A 320 -0.91 11.30 -10.03
CA ARG A 320 -0.31 12.56 -10.47
C ARG A 320 0.70 12.28 -11.58
N ALA A 321 0.71 13.13 -12.64
CA ALA A 321 1.66 13.05 -13.74
C ALA A 321 3.05 13.48 -13.31
#